data_64cbbc1da8c829a0b3814189b43c0762
#
_entry.id   64cbbc1da8c829a0b3814189b43c0762
#
_cell.length_a   1.000
_cell.length_b   1.000
_cell.length_c   1.000
_cell.angle_alpha   90.00
_cell.angle_beta   90.00
_cell.angle_gamma   90.00
#
_symmetry.space_group_name_H-M   'P 1'
#
loop_
_entity.id
_entity.type
_entity.pdbx_description
1 polymer ?
#
loop_
_entity_poly.entity_id
_entity_poly.type
_entity_poly.pdbx_seq_one_letter_code
_entity_poly.pdbx_strand_id
1 'polypeptide(L)'
;MIAVLQRVSEASVRVDGVVIGQIGAGLLVLLCAEKGDTEAVADKMLAKILTLRIFSDDAGKMNLSLQDVGGGLLVFSQFTLAADVAGGNRPSFTQAAAPEDGRRMYEYFVAQARNAHPEVQTGRFAADMKVSLVNDGPITIPMRMTA
;
A
#
# COMPACT_ATOMS: atom_id res chain seq x y z
N MET A 1 9.55 2.99 6.63
CA MET A 1 8.61 2.50 5.59
C MET A 1 7.46 3.47 5.48
N ILE A 2 7.11 3.82 4.27
CA ILE A 2 6.02 4.77 3.98
C ILE A 2 4.89 4.00 3.28
N ALA A 3 3.66 4.29 3.63
CA ALA A 3 2.50 3.79 2.91
C ALA A 3 1.49 4.91 2.69
N VAL A 4 0.78 4.84 1.57
CA VAL A 4 -0.40 5.66 1.35
C VAL A 4 -1.57 4.71 1.13
N LEU A 5 -2.57 4.83 1.98
CA LEU A 5 -3.78 4.02 1.94
C LEU A 5 -4.89 4.82 1.28
N GLN A 6 -5.58 4.20 0.33
CA GLN A 6 -6.78 4.78 -0.26
C GLN A 6 -7.92 3.78 -0.13
N ARG A 7 -9.00 4.20 0.52
CA ARG A 7 -10.22 3.40 0.60
C ARG A 7 -10.92 3.42 -0.75
N VAL A 8 -11.21 2.26 -1.30
CA VAL A 8 -11.74 2.14 -2.67
C VAL A 8 -13.03 1.32 -2.71
N SER A 9 -13.90 1.64 -3.69
CA SER A 9 -14.99 0.77 -4.07
C SER A 9 -14.54 -0.26 -5.10
N GLU A 10 -13.52 0.06 -5.88
CA GLU A 10 -12.84 -0.84 -6.81
C GLU A 10 -11.46 -0.30 -7.15
N ALA A 11 -10.52 -1.18 -7.47
CA ALA A 11 -9.20 -0.80 -7.96
C ALA A 11 -8.59 -1.92 -8.79
N SER A 12 -7.72 -1.55 -9.73
CA SER A 12 -7.01 -2.52 -10.56
C SER A 12 -5.65 -1.98 -10.99
N VAL A 13 -4.76 -2.92 -11.33
CA VAL A 13 -3.42 -2.62 -11.86
C VAL A 13 -3.27 -3.35 -13.19
N ARG A 14 -2.82 -2.60 -14.22
CA ARG A 14 -2.49 -3.16 -15.53
C ARG A 14 -1.01 -3.04 -15.82
N VAL A 15 -0.47 -4.07 -16.45
CA VAL A 15 0.87 -4.09 -17.02
C VAL A 15 0.72 -4.56 -18.46
N ASP A 16 1.24 -3.79 -19.41
CA ASP A 16 1.14 -4.09 -20.85
C ASP A 16 -0.31 -4.36 -21.29
N GLY A 17 -1.25 -3.57 -20.76
CA GLY A 17 -2.67 -3.67 -21.08
C GLY A 17 -3.43 -4.81 -20.41
N VAL A 18 -2.75 -5.63 -19.60
CA VAL A 18 -3.34 -6.79 -18.92
C VAL A 18 -3.56 -6.48 -17.44
N VAL A 19 -4.75 -6.75 -16.92
CA VAL A 19 -5.04 -6.64 -15.50
C VAL A 19 -4.30 -7.75 -14.75
N ILE A 20 -3.38 -7.37 -13.86
CA ILE A 20 -2.61 -8.32 -13.06
C ILE A 20 -3.05 -8.38 -11.61
N GLY A 21 -3.78 -7.39 -11.14
CA GLY A 21 -4.36 -7.35 -9.79
C GLY A 21 -5.63 -6.53 -9.80
N GLN A 22 -6.62 -6.96 -9.04
CA GLN A 22 -7.93 -6.31 -9.01
C GLN A 22 -8.65 -6.63 -7.71
N ILE A 23 -9.32 -5.63 -7.13
CA ILE A 23 -10.17 -5.78 -5.96
C ILE A 23 -11.48 -5.01 -6.16
N GLY A 24 -12.52 -5.41 -5.46
CA GLY A 24 -13.72 -4.60 -5.24
C GLY A 24 -13.49 -3.64 -4.05
N ALA A 25 -14.45 -3.55 -3.14
CA ALA A 25 -14.31 -2.70 -1.95
C ALA A 25 -13.12 -3.15 -1.10
N GLY A 26 -12.34 -2.18 -0.62
CA GLY A 26 -11.17 -2.46 0.19
C GLY A 26 -10.19 -1.31 0.24
N LEU A 27 -8.90 -1.64 0.31
CA LEU A 27 -7.81 -0.67 0.34
C LEU A 27 -6.84 -0.88 -0.82
N LEU A 28 -6.49 0.21 -1.46
CA LEU A 28 -5.32 0.32 -2.32
C LEU A 28 -4.18 0.85 -1.46
N VAL A 29 -3.03 0.18 -1.47
CA VAL A 29 -1.86 0.57 -0.68
C VAL A 29 -0.64 0.76 -1.56
N LEU A 30 -0.12 1.97 -1.57
CA LEU A 30 1.18 2.31 -2.14
C LEU A 30 2.21 2.14 -1.02
N LEU A 31 3.24 1.33 -1.26
CA LEU A 31 4.21 0.97 -0.22
C LEU A 31 5.63 1.30 -0.66
N CYS A 32 6.38 1.97 0.21
CA CYS A 32 7.78 2.33 -0.04
C CYS A 32 8.65 1.86 1.11
N ALA A 33 9.59 0.98 0.82
CA ALA A 33 10.66 0.67 1.77
C ALA A 33 11.69 1.80 1.76
N GLU A 34 12.13 2.21 2.93
CA GLU A 34 13.18 3.20 3.12
C GLU A 34 14.47 2.53 3.56
N LYS A 35 15.59 3.25 3.42
CA LYS A 35 16.89 2.75 3.91
C LYS A 35 16.80 2.42 5.40
N GLY A 36 17.31 1.25 5.76
CA GLY A 36 17.33 0.79 7.15
C GLY A 36 16.04 0.10 7.62
N ASP A 37 15.04 -0.01 6.78
CA ASP A 37 13.83 -0.74 7.14
C ASP A 37 14.10 -2.23 7.38
N THR A 38 13.43 -2.77 8.40
CA THR A 38 13.55 -4.17 8.82
C THR A 38 12.23 -4.89 8.63
N GLU A 39 12.27 -6.21 8.73
CA GLU A 39 11.05 -7.02 8.71
C GLU A 39 10.10 -6.62 9.84
N ALA A 40 10.62 -6.27 11.01
CA ALA A 40 9.80 -5.81 12.14
C ALA A 40 9.04 -4.53 11.80
N VAL A 41 9.64 -3.61 11.04
CA VAL A 41 8.95 -2.40 10.58
C VAL A 41 7.84 -2.75 9.61
N ALA A 42 8.08 -3.67 8.68
CA ALA A 42 7.07 -4.15 7.74
C ALA A 42 5.90 -4.81 8.47
N ASP A 43 6.18 -5.62 9.50
CA ASP A 43 5.15 -6.25 10.33
C ASP A 43 4.26 -5.21 11.03
N LYS A 44 4.88 -4.16 11.59
CA LYS A 44 4.13 -3.06 12.24
C LYS A 44 3.25 -2.32 11.24
N MET A 45 3.78 -2.05 10.05
CA MET A 45 3.02 -1.38 8.98
C MET A 45 1.81 -2.22 8.58
N LEU A 46 2.02 -3.50 8.33
CA LEU A 46 0.94 -4.41 7.94
C LEU A 46 -0.14 -4.50 9.02
N ALA A 47 0.26 -4.68 10.27
CA ALA A 47 -0.69 -4.76 11.38
C ALA A 47 -1.56 -3.51 11.46
N LYS A 48 -0.95 -2.33 11.29
CA LYS A 48 -1.70 -1.07 11.30
C LYS A 48 -2.66 -0.98 10.13
N ILE A 49 -2.23 -1.34 8.93
CA ILE A 49 -3.08 -1.29 7.73
C ILE A 49 -4.31 -2.18 7.90
N LEU A 50 -4.14 -3.39 8.44
CA LEU A 50 -5.24 -4.34 8.59
C LEU A 50 -6.23 -3.96 9.69
N THR A 51 -5.82 -3.18 10.67
CA THR A 51 -6.63 -2.87 11.85
C THR A 51 -7.08 -1.41 11.94
N LEU A 52 -6.61 -0.55 11.07
CA LEU A 52 -7.00 0.85 11.04
C LEU A 52 -8.50 0.98 10.74
N ARG A 53 -9.21 1.73 11.56
CA ARG A 53 -10.67 1.75 11.57
C ARG A 53 -11.20 2.88 10.68
N ILE A 54 -11.13 2.68 9.37
CA ILE A 54 -11.46 3.68 8.34
C ILE A 54 -12.60 3.26 7.42
N PHE A 55 -13.30 2.21 7.75
CA PHE A 55 -14.53 1.79 7.05
C PHE A 55 -15.74 2.13 7.91
N SER A 56 -16.82 2.55 7.24
CA SER A 56 -18.03 2.98 7.91
C SER A 56 -18.77 1.81 8.54
N ASP A 57 -19.26 2.02 9.75
CA ASP A 57 -20.19 1.11 10.42
C ASP A 57 -21.65 1.41 10.01
N ASP A 58 -22.61 0.70 10.59
CA ASP A 58 -24.04 0.88 10.30
C ASP A 58 -24.55 2.28 10.68
N ALA A 59 -23.86 2.97 11.59
CA ALA A 59 -24.19 4.34 11.97
C ALA A 59 -23.51 5.39 11.10
N GLY A 60 -22.74 4.98 10.08
CA GLY A 60 -22.03 5.86 9.17
C GLY A 60 -20.74 6.44 9.75
N LYS A 61 -20.23 5.89 10.84
CA LYS A 61 -18.98 6.33 11.45
C LYS A 61 -17.81 5.46 11.00
N MET A 62 -16.64 6.07 10.82
CA MET A 62 -15.39 5.35 10.55
C MET A 62 -14.98 4.56 11.80
N ASN A 63 -15.31 3.29 11.83
CA ASN A 63 -15.19 2.46 13.02
C ASN A 63 -14.74 1.03 12.75
N LEU A 64 -14.77 0.58 11.50
CA LEU A 64 -14.43 -0.79 11.13
C LEU A 64 -13.12 -0.83 10.37
N SER A 65 -12.36 -1.90 10.58
CA SER A 65 -11.11 -2.16 9.88
C SER A 65 -11.33 -2.93 8.58
N LEU A 66 -10.27 -3.04 7.77
CA LEU A 66 -10.28 -3.89 6.57
C LEU A 66 -10.63 -5.34 6.95
N GLN A 67 -10.08 -5.84 8.04
CA GLN A 67 -10.39 -7.20 8.53
C GLN A 67 -11.87 -7.34 8.91
N ASP A 68 -12.43 -6.33 9.57
CA ASP A 68 -13.84 -6.35 9.98
C ASP A 68 -14.79 -6.43 8.78
N VAL A 69 -14.51 -5.66 7.73
CA VAL A 69 -15.39 -5.61 6.55
C VAL A 69 -15.07 -6.71 5.52
N GLY A 70 -13.96 -7.42 5.68
CA GLY A 70 -13.56 -8.47 4.75
C GLY A 70 -13.24 -7.95 3.36
N GLY A 71 -12.74 -6.73 3.24
CA GLY A 71 -12.42 -6.11 1.95
C GLY A 71 -11.13 -6.64 1.35
N GLY A 72 -10.90 -6.34 0.07
CA GLY A 72 -9.66 -6.68 -0.61
C GLY A 72 -8.52 -5.73 -0.28
N LEU A 73 -7.31 -6.24 -0.36
CA LEU A 73 -6.08 -5.46 -0.24
C LEU A 73 -5.33 -5.54 -1.56
N LEU A 74 -5.15 -4.39 -2.22
CA LEU A 74 -4.32 -4.30 -3.43
C LEU A 74 -3.09 -3.47 -3.07
N VAL A 75 -1.92 -4.11 -3.07
CA VAL A 75 -0.67 -3.46 -2.68
C VAL A 75 0.37 -3.54 -3.79
N PHE A 76 1.08 -2.44 -4.02
CA PHE A 76 2.22 -2.42 -4.92
C PHE A 76 3.30 -1.47 -4.41
N SER A 77 4.52 -1.70 -4.87
CA SER A 77 5.68 -0.90 -4.51
C SER A 77 5.67 0.45 -5.21
N GLN A 78 5.94 1.52 -4.46
CA GLN A 78 5.96 2.90 -4.94
C GLN A 78 7.12 3.66 -4.30
N PHE A 79 8.32 3.55 -4.86
CA PHE A 79 9.51 4.19 -4.28
C PHE A 79 9.43 5.71 -4.29
N THR A 80 8.62 6.27 -5.19
CA THR A 80 8.47 7.73 -5.30
C THR A 80 7.81 8.37 -4.09
N LEU A 81 7.24 7.58 -3.16
CA LEU A 81 6.75 8.11 -1.88
C LEU A 81 7.89 8.69 -1.03
N ALA A 82 9.13 8.27 -1.28
CA ALA A 82 10.32 8.79 -0.59
C ALA A 82 10.92 10.02 -1.28
N ALA A 83 10.20 10.65 -2.19
CA ALA A 83 10.69 11.81 -2.92
C ALA A 83 10.99 12.98 -1.98
N ASP A 84 12.18 13.55 -2.13
CA ASP A 84 12.54 14.83 -1.55
C ASP A 84 12.49 15.91 -2.64
N VAL A 85 11.61 16.87 -2.45
CA VAL A 85 11.35 17.94 -3.43
C VAL A 85 11.83 19.31 -2.89
N ALA A 86 12.56 19.34 -1.79
CA ALA A 86 12.98 20.57 -1.14
C ALA A 86 14.08 21.30 -1.92
N GLY A 87 14.91 20.58 -2.68
CA GLY A 87 16.10 21.12 -3.34
C GLY A 87 15.92 21.38 -4.84
N GLY A 88 14.87 22.06 -5.27
CA GLY A 88 14.62 22.37 -6.67
C GLY A 88 13.49 21.55 -7.28
N ASN A 89 13.45 21.45 -8.61
CA ASN A 89 12.32 20.86 -9.33
C ASN A 89 12.55 19.40 -9.76
N ARG A 90 13.74 18.87 -9.54
CA ARG A 90 14.02 17.44 -9.77
C ARG A 90 13.92 16.72 -8.42
N PRO A 91 12.95 15.80 -8.25
CA PRO A 91 12.85 15.06 -7.00
C PRO A 91 14.08 14.16 -6.79
N SER A 92 14.51 14.04 -5.54
CA SER A 92 15.54 13.09 -5.11
C SER A 92 14.88 11.93 -4.40
N PHE A 93 15.39 10.71 -4.60
CA PHE A 93 14.86 9.48 -4.00
C PHE A 93 15.91 8.79 -3.12
N THR A 94 16.84 9.55 -2.55
CA THR A 94 17.96 9.00 -1.78
C THR A 94 17.52 8.27 -0.52
N GLN A 95 16.35 8.57 0.02
CA GLN A 95 15.82 7.90 1.21
C GLN A 95 15.14 6.56 0.92
N ALA A 96 14.80 6.30 -0.32
CA ALA A 96 14.26 5.00 -0.71
C ALA A 96 15.32 3.91 -0.53
N ALA A 97 14.90 2.71 -0.16
CA ALA A 97 15.78 1.56 -0.13
C ALA A 97 16.37 1.29 -1.51
N ALA A 98 17.57 0.74 -1.57
CA ALA A 98 18.14 0.27 -2.83
C ALA A 98 17.19 -0.74 -3.50
N PRO A 99 17.16 -0.85 -4.84
CA PRO A 99 16.17 -1.69 -5.52
C PRO A 99 16.09 -3.13 -5.01
N GLU A 100 17.22 -3.76 -4.70
CA GLU A 100 17.25 -5.13 -4.17
C GLU A 100 16.59 -5.23 -2.79
N ASP A 101 16.92 -4.29 -1.90
CA ASP A 101 16.32 -4.24 -0.56
C ASP A 101 14.85 -3.87 -0.63
N GLY A 102 14.48 -2.97 -1.52
CA GLY A 102 13.10 -2.60 -1.74
C GLY A 102 12.26 -3.78 -2.21
N ARG A 103 12.78 -4.57 -3.15
CA ARG A 103 12.12 -5.79 -3.63
C ARG A 103 11.95 -6.79 -2.49
N ARG A 104 13.01 -7.03 -1.73
CA ARG A 104 12.99 -7.99 -0.62
C ARG A 104 11.95 -7.60 0.44
N MET A 105 11.92 -6.32 0.83
CA MET A 105 10.94 -5.82 1.80
C MET A 105 9.51 -5.91 1.27
N TYR A 106 9.31 -5.56 0.01
CA TYR A 106 8.00 -5.66 -0.62
C TYR A 106 7.50 -7.10 -0.66
N GLU A 107 8.35 -8.03 -1.10
CA GLU A 107 7.99 -9.46 -1.15
C GLU A 107 7.69 -10.02 0.24
N TYR A 108 8.48 -9.63 1.24
CA TYR A 108 8.23 -10.00 2.63
C TYR A 108 6.87 -9.49 3.09
N PHE A 109 6.59 -8.19 2.86
CA PHE A 109 5.31 -7.59 3.24
C PHE A 109 4.13 -8.33 2.59
N VAL A 110 4.22 -8.62 1.30
CA VAL A 110 3.17 -9.32 0.56
C VAL A 110 2.95 -10.73 1.11
N ALA A 111 4.04 -11.45 1.40
CA ALA A 111 3.93 -12.81 1.98
C ALA A 111 3.22 -12.78 3.33
N GLN A 112 3.59 -11.83 4.20
CA GLN A 112 2.93 -11.68 5.50
C GLN A 112 1.47 -11.23 5.35
N ALA A 113 1.18 -10.37 4.40
CA ALA A 113 -0.19 -9.93 4.14
C ALA A 113 -1.07 -11.12 3.72
N ARG A 114 -0.56 -11.99 2.85
CA ARG A 114 -1.29 -13.19 2.42
C ARG A 114 -1.53 -14.18 3.53
N ASN A 115 -0.62 -14.25 4.51
CA ASN A 115 -0.83 -15.08 5.70
C ASN A 115 -1.89 -14.52 6.63
N ALA A 116 -2.04 -13.21 6.68
CA ALA A 116 -2.88 -12.52 7.66
C ALA A 116 -4.26 -12.11 7.12
N HIS A 117 -4.44 -12.08 5.79
CA HIS A 117 -5.66 -11.56 5.18
C HIS A 117 -6.06 -12.39 3.95
N PRO A 118 -7.38 -12.69 3.77
CA PRO A 118 -7.82 -13.64 2.74
C PRO A 118 -7.63 -13.15 1.31
N GLU A 119 -7.94 -11.87 1.03
CA GLU A 119 -7.88 -11.33 -0.34
C GLU A 119 -6.76 -10.31 -0.45
N VAL A 120 -5.63 -10.72 -1.02
CA VAL A 120 -4.48 -9.86 -1.28
C VAL A 120 -4.12 -9.98 -2.76
N GLN A 121 -4.18 -8.83 -3.45
CA GLN A 121 -3.76 -8.69 -4.84
C GLN A 121 -2.57 -7.76 -4.90
N THR A 122 -1.75 -7.90 -5.92
CA THR A 122 -0.50 -7.14 -6.04
C THR A 122 -0.31 -6.59 -7.45
N GLY A 123 0.56 -5.57 -7.57
CA GLY A 123 1.16 -5.19 -8.83
C GLY A 123 2.38 -6.04 -9.13
N ARG A 124 3.27 -5.51 -9.97
CA ARG A 124 4.56 -6.15 -10.31
C ARG A 124 5.68 -5.18 -9.98
N PHE A 125 6.63 -5.64 -9.17
CA PHE A 125 7.73 -4.80 -8.73
C PHE A 125 8.53 -4.26 -9.93
N ALA A 126 8.80 -2.95 -9.92
CA ALA A 126 9.56 -2.21 -10.94
C ALA A 126 8.92 -2.17 -12.33
N ALA A 127 7.71 -2.67 -12.51
CA ALA A 127 7.01 -2.60 -13.79
C ALA A 127 6.36 -1.22 -13.99
N ASP A 128 6.14 -0.85 -15.25
CA ASP A 128 5.26 0.27 -15.59
C ASP A 128 3.82 -0.19 -15.40
N MET A 129 3.16 0.38 -14.40
CA MET A 129 1.80 0.00 -14.02
C MET A 129 0.83 1.13 -14.30
N LYS A 130 -0.34 0.78 -14.83
CA LYS A 130 -1.49 1.69 -14.92
C LYS A 130 -2.46 1.32 -13.81
N VAL A 131 -2.61 2.23 -12.85
CA VAL A 131 -3.42 2.00 -11.66
C VAL A 131 -4.73 2.74 -11.79
N SER A 132 -5.83 1.99 -11.71
CA SER A 132 -7.18 2.55 -11.76
C SER A 132 -7.85 2.32 -10.43
N LEU A 133 -8.57 3.32 -9.93
CA LEU A 133 -9.29 3.21 -8.66
C LEU A 133 -10.44 4.19 -8.60
N VAL A 134 -11.41 3.84 -7.79
CA VAL A 134 -12.45 4.77 -7.33
C VAL A 134 -12.24 4.95 -5.84
N ASN A 135 -11.76 6.13 -5.45
CA ASN A 135 -11.57 6.46 -4.03
C ASN A 135 -12.93 6.72 -3.41
N ASP A 136 -13.26 5.91 -2.42
CA ASP A 136 -14.55 5.95 -1.74
C ASP A 136 -14.45 6.85 -0.51
N GLY A 137 -15.00 8.07 -0.68
CA GLY A 137 -14.98 9.00 0.43
C GLY A 137 -14.82 10.47 0.06
N PRO A 138 -13.71 10.98 -0.50
CA PRO A 138 -12.42 10.29 -0.58
C PRO A 138 -11.76 10.10 0.79
N ILE A 139 -11.05 9.00 0.94
CA ILE A 139 -10.24 8.70 2.12
C ILE A 139 -8.85 8.30 1.65
N THR A 140 -7.86 9.08 2.01
CA THR A 140 -6.45 8.87 1.64
C THR A 140 -5.59 9.17 2.85
N ILE A 141 -4.84 8.18 3.33
CA ILE A 141 -4.10 8.28 4.59
C ILE A 141 -2.63 7.93 4.35
N PRO A 142 -1.72 8.92 4.48
CA PRO A 142 -0.28 8.64 4.48
C PRO A 142 0.16 8.18 5.86
N MET A 143 1.07 7.21 5.89
CA MET A 143 1.61 6.67 7.13
C MET A 143 3.11 6.43 6.99
N ARG A 144 3.83 6.53 8.09
CA ARG A 144 5.25 6.15 8.17
C ARG A 144 5.47 5.32 9.43
N MET A 145 6.20 4.22 9.27
CA MET A 145 6.67 3.39 10.39
C MET A 145 8.19 3.38 10.39
N THR A 146 8.77 3.50 11.57
CA THR A 146 10.22 3.42 11.80
C THR A 146 10.50 2.42 12.92
N ALA A 147 11.75 2.03 12.99
CA ALA A 147 12.20 1.11 14.05
C ALA A 147 12.05 1.70 15.45
#